data_a13bfc098b2830ee5afa4aabcba94039
#
_entry.id   a13bfc098b2830ee5afa4aabcba94039
#
_cell.length_a   1.000
_cell.length_b   1.000
_cell.length_c   1.000
_cell.angle_alpha   90.00
_cell.angle_beta   90.00
_cell.angle_gamma   90.00
#
_symmetry.space_group_name_H-M   'P 1'
#
loop_
_entity.id
_entity.type
_entity.pdbx_description
1 polymer ?
#
loop_
_entity_poly.entity_id
_entity_poly.type
_entity_poly.pdbx_seq_one_letter_code
_entity_poly.pdbx_strand_id
1 'polypeptide(L)'
;MTLIYFVLIFGAIVLAHEFGHYLLAKVNGIHVVEFAIGMGPKLVGFHKNGTDYVIRLLPIGGACMFEGEDGLNEVQGEPSPNSFNAAPVWARISSVVAGPLFNFILAFLLAIFLVGFSGSDKPVILGIMEGYPADEAGMEPGDVITRMNDEKIYLAREIYINTYLNGDKPMKVEYERNGEIFTTQLVPKYSEESGRHLIGLQGYGEAVEAKGLSVFKYAYYEVRYSFLSTIKSLAMLVRGEASKDDVSGPVGIAQVIGEVAEEATPYGPLVLFLNLANIAMLLSVNLGVLNLLPLPALDGGRLVFMLIEAVRGKPIPPEKEGMVHFAGFVALMVLMVFVMYNDIVRLFA
;
A
#
# COMPACT_ATOMS: atom_id res chain seq x y z
N MET A 1 22.91 9.41 -0.16
CA MET A 1 22.44 8.03 -0.46
C MET A 1 20.94 7.92 -0.44
N THR A 2 20.24 8.59 0.46
CA THR A 2 18.76 8.59 0.62
C THR A 2 18.00 8.79 -0.69
N LEU A 3 18.36 9.81 -1.50
CA LEU A 3 17.71 10.06 -2.78
C LEU A 3 17.83 8.87 -3.76
N ILE A 4 18.96 8.17 -3.75
CA ILE A 4 19.18 7.00 -4.61
C ILE A 4 18.23 5.86 -4.18
N TYR A 5 18.15 5.57 -2.87
CA TYR A 5 17.24 4.53 -2.36
C TYR A 5 15.78 4.88 -2.63
N PHE A 6 15.39 6.14 -2.41
CA PHE A 6 14.06 6.63 -2.73
C PHE A 6 13.72 6.39 -4.22
N VAL A 7 14.59 6.82 -5.13
CA VAL A 7 14.39 6.66 -6.58
C VAL A 7 14.32 5.19 -6.98
N LEU A 8 15.17 4.33 -6.42
CA LEU A 8 15.16 2.90 -6.73
C LEU A 8 13.87 2.24 -6.24
N ILE A 9 13.43 2.52 -5.01
CA ILE A 9 12.20 1.95 -4.44
C ILE A 9 10.97 2.42 -5.23
N PHE A 10 10.80 3.74 -5.37
CA PHE A 10 9.66 4.28 -6.10
C PHE A 10 9.68 3.90 -7.58
N GLY A 11 10.84 3.93 -8.21
CA GLY A 11 10.99 3.48 -9.59
C GLY A 11 10.57 2.03 -9.79
N ALA A 12 10.96 1.13 -8.90
CA ALA A 12 10.54 -0.28 -8.96
C ALA A 12 9.03 -0.46 -8.76
N ILE A 13 8.43 0.25 -7.80
CA ILE A 13 7.00 0.17 -7.49
C ILE A 13 6.17 0.72 -8.66
N VAL A 14 6.54 1.88 -9.18
CA VAL A 14 5.85 2.49 -10.32
C VAL A 14 6.03 1.67 -11.59
N LEU A 15 7.25 1.15 -11.84
CA LEU A 15 7.49 0.26 -12.97
C LEU A 15 6.60 -0.98 -12.93
N ALA A 16 6.45 -1.61 -11.77
CA ALA A 16 5.55 -2.76 -11.61
C ALA A 16 4.10 -2.39 -11.88
N HIS A 17 3.65 -1.23 -11.39
CA HIS A 17 2.32 -0.70 -11.62
C HIS A 17 2.03 -0.47 -13.11
N GLU A 18 2.85 0.33 -13.78
CA GLU A 18 2.69 0.62 -15.21
C GLU A 18 2.82 -0.64 -16.08
N PHE A 19 3.69 -1.57 -15.66
CA PHE A 19 3.83 -2.85 -16.34
C PHE A 19 2.56 -3.70 -16.26
N GLY A 20 1.82 -3.62 -15.14
CA GLY A 20 0.51 -4.24 -15.02
C GLY A 20 -0.46 -3.74 -16.09
N HIS A 21 -0.62 -2.43 -16.21
CA HIS A 21 -1.45 -1.81 -17.25
C HIS A 21 -1.01 -2.23 -18.65
N TYR A 22 0.28 -2.10 -18.94
CA TYR A 22 0.87 -2.47 -20.21
C TYR A 22 0.58 -3.93 -20.59
N LEU A 23 0.82 -4.86 -19.68
CA LEU A 23 0.69 -6.29 -19.95
C LEU A 23 -0.77 -6.64 -20.26
N LEU A 24 -1.71 -6.22 -19.42
CA LEU A 24 -3.12 -6.56 -19.60
C LEU A 24 -3.73 -5.83 -20.81
N ALA A 25 -3.30 -4.61 -21.11
CA ALA A 25 -3.70 -3.93 -22.34
C ALA A 25 -3.27 -4.72 -23.59
N LYS A 26 -2.00 -5.15 -23.64
CA LYS A 26 -1.48 -5.97 -24.76
C LYS A 26 -2.20 -7.32 -24.88
N VAL A 27 -2.49 -7.99 -23.76
CA VAL A 27 -3.26 -9.26 -23.75
C VAL A 27 -4.68 -9.07 -24.28
N ASN A 28 -5.31 -7.92 -23.96
CA ASN A 28 -6.65 -7.57 -24.42
C ASN A 28 -6.69 -6.97 -25.84
N GLY A 29 -5.55 -6.86 -26.52
CA GLY A 29 -5.47 -6.26 -27.87
C GLY A 29 -5.58 -4.74 -27.90
N ILE A 30 -5.51 -4.08 -26.76
CA ILE A 30 -5.52 -2.62 -26.65
C ILE A 30 -4.13 -2.08 -27.04
N HIS A 31 -4.12 -1.11 -27.93
CA HIS A 31 -2.87 -0.50 -28.39
C HIS A 31 -2.29 0.44 -27.34
N VAL A 32 -1.06 0.15 -26.90
CA VAL A 32 -0.29 1.02 -26.00
C VAL A 32 0.60 1.89 -26.86
N VAL A 33 0.35 3.19 -26.82
CA VAL A 33 1.10 4.21 -27.58
C VAL A 33 2.45 4.46 -26.92
N GLU A 34 2.46 4.68 -25.60
CA GLU A 34 3.68 4.95 -24.85
C GLU A 34 3.70 4.16 -23.55
N PHE A 35 4.87 3.63 -23.22
CA PHE A 35 5.22 3.09 -21.91
C PHE A 35 6.42 3.87 -21.37
N ALA A 36 6.16 4.75 -20.41
CA ALA A 36 7.15 5.67 -19.87
C ALA A 36 7.50 5.38 -18.41
N ILE A 37 8.78 5.45 -18.09
CA ILE A 37 9.30 5.46 -16.73
C ILE A 37 9.73 6.89 -16.41
N GLY A 38 9.16 7.45 -15.32
CA GLY A 38 9.41 8.83 -14.91
C GLY A 38 8.50 9.85 -15.57
N MET A 39 8.71 11.10 -15.20
CA MET A 39 7.94 12.27 -15.67
C MET A 39 8.85 13.32 -16.29
N GLY A 40 8.27 14.28 -17.02
CA GLY A 40 8.97 15.41 -17.64
C GLY A 40 9.52 15.09 -19.03
N PRO A 41 10.58 15.81 -19.49
CA PRO A 41 11.14 15.65 -20.81
C PRO A 41 11.72 14.25 -21.07
N LYS A 42 11.57 13.74 -22.29
CA LYS A 42 12.16 12.46 -22.73
C LYS A 42 13.68 12.58 -22.77
N LEU A 43 14.35 11.67 -22.05
CA LEU A 43 15.81 11.54 -22.10
C LEU A 43 16.24 10.57 -23.19
N VAL A 44 15.67 9.36 -23.16
CA VAL A 44 15.99 8.29 -24.10
C VAL A 44 14.74 7.45 -24.33
N GLY A 45 14.64 6.86 -25.49
CA GLY A 45 13.54 5.94 -25.81
C GLY A 45 13.77 5.28 -27.15
N PHE A 46 13.01 4.19 -27.37
CA PHE A 46 12.99 3.46 -28.62
C PHE A 46 11.56 3.05 -28.96
N HIS A 47 11.29 2.90 -30.26
CA HIS A 47 10.00 2.42 -30.75
C HIS A 47 10.09 0.93 -31.09
N LYS A 48 9.13 0.12 -30.59
CA LYS A 48 9.03 -1.28 -30.91
C LYS A 48 7.58 -1.78 -30.86
N ASN A 49 7.16 -2.51 -31.90
CA ASN A 49 5.81 -3.10 -32.00
C ASN A 49 4.67 -2.10 -31.77
N GLY A 50 4.80 -0.89 -32.30
CA GLY A 50 3.79 0.17 -32.17
C GLY A 50 3.79 0.90 -30.83
N THR A 51 4.70 0.62 -29.93
CA THR A 51 4.80 1.26 -28.61
C THR A 51 6.11 2.02 -28.47
N ASP A 52 6.04 3.26 -28.00
CA ASP A 52 7.19 4.05 -27.60
C ASP A 52 7.58 3.73 -26.17
N TYR A 53 8.80 3.18 -25.97
CA TYR A 53 9.37 2.94 -24.64
C TYR A 53 10.26 4.11 -24.28
N VAL A 54 9.95 4.82 -23.19
CA VAL A 54 10.57 6.12 -22.87
C VAL A 54 11.06 6.16 -21.43
N ILE A 55 12.27 6.68 -21.21
CA ILE A 55 12.77 7.10 -19.90
C ILE A 55 12.77 8.62 -19.86
N ARG A 56 12.15 9.20 -18.84
CA ARG A 56 11.98 10.64 -18.64
C ARG A 56 12.90 11.17 -17.55
N LEU A 57 13.10 12.47 -17.51
CA LEU A 57 14.11 13.14 -16.68
C LEU A 57 13.89 12.95 -15.16
N LEU A 58 12.65 13.06 -14.72
CA LEU A 58 12.32 12.93 -13.31
C LEU A 58 11.98 11.45 -13.02
N PRO A 59 12.76 10.75 -12.22
CA PRO A 59 12.55 9.31 -11.94
C PRO A 59 11.42 9.08 -10.92
N ILE A 60 10.36 9.87 -11.01
CA ILE A 60 9.16 9.81 -10.17
C ILE A 60 7.97 9.63 -11.08
N GLY A 61 7.12 8.62 -10.79
CA GLY A 61 5.97 8.32 -11.61
C GLY A 61 6.30 7.51 -12.86
N GLY A 62 5.28 7.23 -13.64
CA GLY A 62 5.32 6.54 -14.92
C GLY A 62 4.07 6.88 -15.72
N ALA A 63 3.95 6.34 -16.90
CA ALA A 63 2.73 6.43 -17.71
C ALA A 63 2.65 5.25 -18.69
N CYS A 64 1.49 4.61 -18.72
CA CYS A 64 1.09 3.68 -19.76
C CYS A 64 -0.05 4.33 -20.55
N MET A 65 0.24 4.91 -21.70
CA MET A 65 -0.74 5.65 -22.51
C MET A 65 -1.40 4.73 -23.53
N PHE A 66 -2.72 4.66 -23.51
CA PHE A 66 -3.50 3.87 -24.45
C PHE A 66 -4.00 4.74 -25.61
N GLU A 67 -4.11 4.15 -26.79
CA GLU A 67 -4.68 4.84 -27.95
C GLU A 67 -6.15 5.17 -27.69
N GLY A 68 -6.55 6.42 -27.92
CA GLY A 68 -7.93 6.90 -27.78
C GLY A 68 -8.43 7.03 -26.33
N GLU A 69 -7.54 6.99 -25.34
CA GLU A 69 -7.91 7.07 -23.92
C GLU A 69 -8.46 8.44 -23.54
N ASP A 70 -7.81 9.51 -23.99
CA ASP A 70 -8.13 10.89 -23.58
C ASP A 70 -9.03 11.63 -24.57
N GLY A 71 -9.47 10.98 -25.66
CA GLY A 71 -10.21 11.64 -26.74
C GLY A 71 -9.40 12.72 -27.49
N LEU A 72 -8.20 13.05 -27.01
CA LEU A 72 -7.36 14.13 -27.54
C LEU A 72 -6.47 13.68 -28.71
N ASN A 73 -6.24 12.39 -28.84
CA ASN A 73 -5.39 11.78 -29.87
C ASN A 73 -6.20 11.05 -30.97
N GLU A 74 -7.48 11.30 -31.06
CA GLU A 74 -8.25 10.87 -32.22
C GLU A 74 -7.76 11.71 -33.40
N VAL A 75 -6.83 11.17 -34.16
CA VAL A 75 -6.57 11.62 -35.54
C VAL A 75 -7.93 11.65 -36.21
N GLN A 76 -8.31 12.79 -36.81
CA GLN A 76 -9.58 12.98 -37.49
C GLN A 76 -9.91 11.77 -38.38
N GLY A 77 -10.69 10.82 -37.86
CA GLY A 77 -10.99 9.55 -38.49
C GLY A 77 -11.81 8.66 -37.55
N GLU A 78 -12.28 7.53 -38.06
CA GLU A 78 -12.97 6.52 -37.23
C GLU A 78 -12.01 5.98 -36.15
N PRO A 79 -12.50 5.74 -34.90
CA PRO A 79 -11.68 5.18 -33.83
C PRO A 79 -11.02 3.88 -34.28
N SER A 80 -9.72 3.73 -34.02
CA SER A 80 -9.00 2.49 -34.28
C SER A 80 -9.66 1.32 -33.57
N PRO A 81 -9.83 0.16 -34.21
CA PRO A 81 -10.43 -1.02 -33.57
C PRO A 81 -9.70 -1.47 -32.31
N ASN A 82 -8.42 -1.10 -32.19
CA ASN A 82 -7.55 -1.44 -31.04
C ASN A 82 -7.43 -0.30 -30.03
N SER A 83 -8.23 0.79 -30.18
CA SER A 83 -8.24 1.88 -29.22
C SER A 83 -8.88 1.43 -27.89
N PHE A 84 -8.47 2.09 -26.80
CA PHE A 84 -9.00 1.81 -25.46
C PHE A 84 -10.53 1.94 -25.43
N ASN A 85 -11.07 3.00 -26.01
CA ASN A 85 -12.52 3.26 -26.00
C ASN A 85 -13.31 2.30 -26.89
N ALA A 86 -12.71 1.68 -27.92
CA ALA A 86 -13.34 0.66 -28.76
C ALA A 86 -13.33 -0.74 -28.11
N ALA A 87 -12.45 -0.97 -27.14
CA ALA A 87 -12.33 -2.25 -26.46
C ALA A 87 -13.54 -2.54 -25.57
N PRO A 88 -13.92 -3.84 -25.40
CA PRO A 88 -14.98 -4.22 -24.47
C PRO A 88 -14.72 -3.70 -23.05
N VAL A 89 -15.77 -3.30 -22.34
CA VAL A 89 -15.66 -2.71 -21.00
C VAL A 89 -14.85 -3.56 -20.02
N TRP A 90 -15.00 -4.89 -20.08
CA TRP A 90 -14.25 -5.82 -19.22
C TRP A 90 -12.75 -5.89 -19.55
N ALA A 91 -12.38 -5.70 -20.82
CA ALA A 91 -10.98 -5.59 -21.25
C ALA A 91 -10.35 -4.30 -20.69
N ARG A 92 -11.09 -3.19 -20.73
CA ARG A 92 -10.67 -1.92 -20.13
C ARG A 92 -10.55 -2.02 -18.61
N ILE A 93 -11.55 -2.57 -17.92
CA ILE A 93 -11.54 -2.81 -16.48
C ILE A 93 -10.31 -3.63 -16.07
N SER A 94 -10.07 -4.77 -16.74
CA SER A 94 -8.94 -5.64 -16.43
C SER A 94 -7.60 -4.93 -16.65
N SER A 95 -7.47 -4.11 -17.69
CA SER A 95 -6.27 -3.34 -17.98
C SER A 95 -6.00 -2.27 -16.93
N VAL A 96 -7.05 -1.60 -16.42
CA VAL A 96 -6.90 -0.57 -15.38
C VAL A 96 -6.64 -1.20 -14.00
N VAL A 97 -7.35 -2.27 -13.63
CA VAL A 97 -7.12 -2.96 -12.33
C VAL A 97 -5.73 -3.61 -12.26
N ALA A 98 -5.12 -3.92 -13.41
CA ALA A 98 -3.83 -4.59 -13.47
C ALA A 98 -2.70 -3.78 -12.83
N GLY A 99 -2.69 -2.44 -12.92
CA GLY A 99 -1.69 -1.60 -12.26
C GLY A 99 -1.64 -1.85 -10.74
N PRO A 100 -2.72 -1.57 -10.01
CA PRO A 100 -2.80 -1.87 -8.58
C PRO A 100 -2.54 -3.34 -8.23
N LEU A 101 -3.05 -4.27 -9.04
CA LEU A 101 -2.83 -5.71 -8.84
C LEU A 101 -1.34 -6.07 -8.90
N PHE A 102 -0.58 -5.50 -9.83
CA PHE A 102 0.85 -5.74 -9.94
C PHE A 102 1.65 -5.17 -8.76
N ASN A 103 1.16 -4.13 -8.12
CA ASN A 103 1.73 -3.66 -6.85
C ASN A 103 1.53 -4.69 -5.73
N PHE A 104 0.37 -5.33 -5.62
CA PHE A 104 0.17 -6.42 -4.66
C PHE A 104 1.03 -7.65 -5.00
N ILE A 105 1.20 -7.97 -6.29
CA ILE A 105 2.09 -9.05 -6.73
C ILE A 105 3.53 -8.74 -6.34
N LEU A 106 4.03 -7.52 -6.61
CA LEU A 106 5.36 -7.10 -6.20
C LEU A 106 5.54 -7.19 -4.69
N ALA A 107 4.58 -6.68 -3.92
CA ALA A 107 4.60 -6.76 -2.46
C ALA A 107 4.65 -8.20 -1.97
N PHE A 108 3.89 -9.11 -2.57
CA PHE A 108 3.89 -10.52 -2.20
C PHE A 108 5.22 -11.21 -2.52
N LEU A 109 5.84 -10.89 -3.67
CA LEU A 109 7.17 -11.40 -4.02
C LEU A 109 8.24 -10.90 -3.05
N LEU A 110 8.19 -9.61 -2.67
CA LEU A 110 9.07 -9.05 -1.65
C LEU A 110 8.84 -9.71 -0.29
N ALA A 111 7.57 -9.96 0.10
CA ALA A 111 7.24 -10.64 1.34
C ALA A 111 7.76 -12.08 1.37
N ILE A 112 7.66 -12.84 0.26
CA ILE A 112 8.26 -14.18 0.16
C ILE A 112 9.78 -14.11 0.41
N PHE A 113 10.44 -13.14 -0.22
CA PHE A 113 11.87 -12.94 -0.04
C PHE A 113 12.20 -12.60 1.42
N LEU A 114 11.54 -11.61 2.01
CA LEU A 114 11.75 -11.15 3.38
C LEU A 114 11.53 -12.28 4.39
N VAL A 115 10.40 -12.97 4.31
CA VAL A 115 10.05 -14.08 5.20
C VAL A 115 11.02 -15.25 5.04
N GLY A 116 11.48 -15.53 3.81
CA GLY A 116 12.46 -16.57 3.55
C GLY A 116 13.82 -16.33 4.20
N PHE A 117 14.23 -15.06 4.37
CA PHE A 117 15.50 -14.68 5.00
C PHE A 117 15.38 -14.36 6.49
N SER A 118 14.35 -13.65 6.88
CA SER A 118 14.20 -13.13 8.26
C SER A 118 13.25 -13.95 9.13
N GLY A 119 12.52 -14.91 8.53
CA GLY A 119 11.41 -15.58 9.23
C GLY A 119 10.20 -14.67 9.39
N SER A 120 9.38 -14.98 10.39
CA SER A 120 8.20 -14.21 10.78
C SER A 120 8.00 -14.31 12.29
N ASP A 121 6.88 -13.79 12.81
CA ASP A 121 6.53 -13.88 14.21
C ASP A 121 5.12 -14.45 14.42
N LYS A 122 4.87 -14.98 15.63
CA LYS A 122 3.54 -15.36 16.11
C LYS A 122 3.11 -14.42 17.23
N PRO A 123 1.83 -14.16 17.40
CA PRO A 123 1.29 -13.28 18.42
C PRO A 123 1.28 -13.93 19.83
N VAL A 124 2.42 -14.42 20.28
CA VAL A 124 2.62 -15.03 21.61
C VAL A 124 2.93 -13.95 22.63
N ILE A 125 2.27 -13.98 23.78
CA ILE A 125 2.56 -13.08 24.90
C ILE A 125 3.86 -13.53 25.55
N LEU A 126 4.82 -12.62 25.70
CA LEU A 126 6.10 -12.88 26.34
C LEU A 126 6.15 -12.45 27.81
N GLY A 127 5.36 -11.43 28.17
CA GLY A 127 5.26 -10.93 29.53
C GLY A 127 4.01 -10.07 29.71
N ILE A 128 3.62 -9.91 30.98
CA ILE A 128 2.44 -9.14 31.39
C ILE A 128 2.85 -8.08 32.41
N MET A 129 2.26 -6.90 32.30
CA MET A 129 2.45 -5.79 33.23
C MET A 129 1.41 -5.89 34.36
N GLU A 130 1.89 -6.00 35.59
CA GLU A 130 1.07 -6.09 36.80
C GLU A 130 0.11 -4.89 36.93
N GLY A 131 -1.16 -5.13 37.25
CA GLY A 131 -2.20 -4.13 37.42
C GLY A 131 -2.74 -3.52 36.11
N TYR A 132 -2.39 -4.08 34.97
CA TYR A 132 -2.95 -3.74 33.66
C TYR A 132 -4.08 -4.70 33.25
N PRO A 133 -4.91 -4.33 32.25
CA PRO A 133 -6.09 -5.13 31.84
C PRO A 133 -5.80 -6.59 31.52
N ALA A 134 -4.66 -6.90 30.90
CA ALA A 134 -4.28 -8.28 30.58
C ALA A 134 -4.02 -9.11 31.85
N ASP A 135 -3.36 -8.52 32.87
CA ASP A 135 -3.13 -9.15 34.18
C ASP A 135 -4.44 -9.38 34.94
N GLU A 136 -5.28 -8.32 35.00
CA GLU A 136 -6.61 -8.40 35.65
C GLU A 136 -7.52 -9.47 35.00
N ALA A 137 -7.34 -9.73 33.70
CA ALA A 137 -8.05 -10.75 32.95
C ALA A 137 -7.46 -12.15 33.07
N GLY A 138 -6.34 -12.32 33.82
CA GLY A 138 -5.68 -13.61 34.04
C GLY A 138 -4.98 -14.16 32.79
N MET A 139 -4.55 -13.29 31.87
CA MET A 139 -3.69 -13.69 30.75
C MET A 139 -2.28 -14.00 31.29
N GLU A 140 -1.55 -14.87 30.60
CA GLU A 140 -0.24 -15.35 31.02
C GLU A 140 0.78 -15.35 29.90
N PRO A 141 2.09 -15.28 30.20
CA PRO A 141 3.12 -15.54 29.20
C PRO A 141 2.94 -16.94 28.59
N GLY A 142 3.06 -17.01 27.25
CA GLY A 142 2.81 -18.22 26.47
C GLY A 142 1.41 -18.26 25.81
N ASP A 143 0.47 -17.42 26.22
CA ASP A 143 -0.81 -17.29 25.53
C ASP A 143 -0.61 -16.78 24.11
N VAL A 144 -1.34 -17.34 23.16
CA VAL A 144 -1.32 -16.96 21.76
C VAL A 144 -2.59 -16.17 21.43
N ILE A 145 -2.48 -14.89 21.13
CA ILE A 145 -3.65 -14.09 20.76
C ILE A 145 -4.11 -14.49 19.35
N THR A 146 -5.34 -15.00 19.25
CA THR A 146 -5.92 -15.51 18.00
C THR A 146 -6.88 -14.53 17.35
N ARG A 147 -7.56 -13.68 18.16
CA ARG A 147 -8.47 -12.64 17.67
C ARG A 147 -8.49 -11.43 18.59
N MET A 148 -8.65 -10.25 17.98
CA MET A 148 -8.96 -9.00 18.69
C MET A 148 -10.19 -8.37 18.03
N ASN A 149 -11.25 -8.16 18.82
CA ASN A 149 -12.59 -7.88 18.34
C ASN A 149 -13.01 -8.95 17.31
N ASP A 150 -13.37 -8.55 16.08
CA ASP A 150 -13.80 -9.50 15.04
C ASP A 150 -12.66 -9.92 14.09
N GLU A 151 -11.44 -9.41 14.32
CA GLU A 151 -10.29 -9.68 13.45
C GLU A 151 -9.42 -10.82 13.96
N LYS A 152 -9.04 -11.72 13.04
CA LYS A 152 -8.02 -12.74 13.30
C LYS A 152 -6.63 -12.11 13.34
N ILE A 153 -5.85 -12.48 14.32
CA ILE A 153 -4.47 -12.04 14.54
C ILE A 153 -3.54 -13.16 14.09
N TYR A 154 -2.58 -12.84 13.23
CA TYR A 154 -1.62 -13.80 12.70
C TYR A 154 -0.16 -13.41 13.00
N LEU A 155 0.10 -12.09 13.14
CA LEU A 155 1.41 -11.53 13.41
C LEU A 155 1.39 -10.73 14.71
N ALA A 156 2.49 -10.75 15.45
CA ALA A 156 2.60 -10.06 16.73
C ALA A 156 2.32 -8.56 16.62
N ARG A 157 2.78 -7.93 15.54
CA ARG A 157 2.56 -6.49 15.29
C ARG A 157 1.09 -6.09 15.09
N GLU A 158 0.22 -7.05 14.76
CA GLU A 158 -1.23 -6.80 14.66
C GLU A 158 -1.84 -6.49 16.02
N ILE A 159 -1.25 -6.97 17.12
CA ILE A 159 -1.68 -6.67 18.49
C ILE A 159 -1.55 -5.16 18.75
N TYR A 160 -0.38 -4.61 18.40
CA TYR A 160 -0.12 -3.18 18.58
C TYR A 160 -1.12 -2.30 17.83
N ILE A 161 -1.26 -2.53 16.52
CA ILE A 161 -2.13 -1.70 15.68
C ILE A 161 -3.60 -1.78 16.13
N ASN A 162 -4.07 -2.98 16.52
CA ASN A 162 -5.44 -3.16 17.00
C ASN A 162 -5.66 -2.46 18.34
N THR A 163 -4.71 -2.52 19.27
CA THR A 163 -4.79 -1.80 20.55
C THR A 163 -4.76 -0.29 20.33
N TYR A 164 -3.84 0.20 19.50
CA TYR A 164 -3.69 1.62 19.20
C TYR A 164 -4.98 2.22 18.61
N LEU A 165 -5.55 1.56 17.61
CA LEU A 165 -6.76 2.03 16.92
C LEU A 165 -8.04 1.89 17.77
N ASN A 166 -8.03 0.98 18.76
CA ASN A 166 -9.16 0.80 19.67
C ASN A 166 -9.27 1.94 20.69
N GLY A 167 -8.14 2.57 21.03
CA GLY A 167 -8.07 3.64 22.03
C GLY A 167 -8.47 3.13 23.43
N ASP A 168 -9.39 3.84 24.07
CA ASP A 168 -9.93 3.53 25.41
C ASP A 168 -11.18 2.62 25.38
N LYS A 169 -11.62 2.21 24.20
CA LYS A 169 -12.85 1.41 24.05
C LYS A 169 -12.62 -0.04 24.54
N PRO A 170 -13.64 -0.68 25.12
CA PRO A 170 -13.59 -2.10 25.41
C PRO A 170 -13.29 -2.92 24.16
N MET A 171 -12.42 -3.91 24.27
CA MET A 171 -12.06 -4.81 23.17
C MET A 171 -12.16 -6.26 23.61
N LYS A 172 -12.74 -7.10 22.75
CA LYS A 172 -12.80 -8.54 22.93
C LYS A 172 -11.49 -9.16 22.47
N VAL A 173 -10.86 -9.97 23.31
CA VAL A 173 -9.63 -10.71 22.98
C VAL A 173 -9.88 -12.20 23.13
N GLU A 174 -9.57 -12.96 22.08
CA GLU A 174 -9.55 -14.42 22.12
C GLU A 174 -8.08 -14.87 22.07
N TYR A 175 -7.71 -15.77 22.96
CA TYR A 175 -6.37 -16.34 23.04
C TYR A 175 -6.41 -17.84 23.27
N GLU A 176 -5.38 -18.52 22.84
CA GLU A 176 -5.21 -19.97 23.00
C GLU A 176 -4.17 -20.22 24.10
N ARG A 177 -4.51 -21.07 25.05
CA ARG A 177 -3.63 -21.59 26.12
C ARG A 177 -3.75 -23.09 26.17
N ASN A 178 -2.66 -23.81 25.99
CA ASN A 178 -2.62 -25.29 26.05
C ASN A 178 -3.63 -25.98 25.10
N GLY A 179 -3.96 -25.36 23.95
CA GLY A 179 -4.91 -25.88 22.97
C GLY A 179 -6.38 -25.54 23.25
N GLU A 180 -6.67 -24.83 24.35
CA GLU A 180 -8.01 -24.32 24.67
C GLU A 180 -8.14 -22.84 24.34
N ILE A 181 -9.31 -22.44 23.85
CA ILE A 181 -9.60 -21.05 23.48
C ILE A 181 -10.32 -20.36 24.63
N PHE A 182 -9.74 -19.28 25.09
CA PHE A 182 -10.29 -18.38 26.10
C PHE A 182 -10.73 -17.08 25.45
N THR A 183 -11.74 -16.47 26.03
CA THR A 183 -12.25 -15.15 25.59
C THR A 183 -12.36 -14.24 26.79
N THR A 184 -11.80 -13.03 26.66
CA THR A 184 -11.91 -12.00 27.68
C THR A 184 -12.22 -10.64 27.05
N GLN A 185 -12.62 -9.68 27.89
CA GLN A 185 -12.82 -8.31 27.47
C GLN A 185 -11.81 -7.43 28.22
N LEU A 186 -11.02 -6.67 27.44
CA LEU A 186 -10.03 -5.75 27.97
C LEU A 186 -10.47 -4.31 27.71
N VAL A 187 -10.23 -3.40 28.66
CA VAL A 187 -10.38 -1.96 28.47
C VAL A 187 -9.00 -1.36 28.62
N PRO A 188 -8.36 -0.90 27.52
CA PRO A 188 -7.00 -0.36 27.59
C PRO A 188 -6.90 0.80 28.55
N LYS A 189 -5.86 0.83 29.41
CA LYS A 189 -5.56 1.91 30.36
C LYS A 189 -4.57 2.89 29.74
N TYR A 190 -4.77 4.19 29.98
CA TYR A 190 -3.82 5.21 29.59
C TYR A 190 -2.55 5.13 30.43
N SER A 191 -1.40 5.08 29.77
CA SER A 191 -0.08 5.10 30.39
C SER A 191 0.53 6.49 30.19
N GLU A 192 0.79 7.21 31.29
CA GLU A 192 1.46 8.54 31.23
C GLU A 192 2.88 8.42 30.70
N GLU A 193 3.58 7.34 31.01
CA GLU A 193 4.95 7.10 30.59
C GLU A 193 5.07 6.96 29.05
N SER A 194 4.15 6.22 28.44
CA SER A 194 4.15 5.98 26.98
C SER A 194 3.26 6.93 26.19
N GLY A 195 2.43 7.75 26.87
CA GLY A 195 1.47 8.67 26.24
C GLY A 195 0.35 8.01 25.46
N ARG A 196 0.03 6.74 25.74
CA ARG A 196 -0.92 5.93 24.95
C ARG A 196 -1.70 4.92 25.81
N HIS A 197 -2.78 4.40 25.24
CA HIS A 197 -3.55 3.33 25.87
C HIS A 197 -2.89 1.96 25.65
N LEU A 198 -2.74 1.20 26.74
CA LEU A 198 -2.09 -0.12 26.78
C LEU A 198 -3.02 -1.16 27.39
N ILE A 199 -2.93 -2.40 26.89
CA ILE A 199 -3.57 -3.56 27.50
C ILE A 199 -2.66 -4.27 28.51
N GLY A 200 -1.39 -3.86 28.61
CA GLY A 200 -0.45 -4.35 29.62
C GLY A 200 0.36 -5.57 29.21
N LEU A 201 0.73 -5.68 27.94
CA LEU A 201 1.69 -6.68 27.48
C LEU A 201 3.11 -6.12 27.58
N GLN A 202 3.99 -6.80 28.30
CA GLN A 202 5.42 -6.48 28.46
C GLN A 202 6.28 -7.15 27.39
N GLY A 203 5.75 -7.34 26.23
CA GLY A 203 6.36 -7.97 25.08
C GLY A 203 5.44 -9.04 24.49
N TYR A 204 5.54 -9.16 23.21
CA TYR A 204 4.83 -10.15 22.43
C TYR A 204 5.60 -10.41 21.13
N GLY A 205 5.41 -11.59 20.59
CA GLY A 205 6.06 -12.03 19.36
C GLY A 205 7.09 -13.10 19.59
N GLU A 206 6.78 -14.33 19.20
CA GLU A 206 7.72 -15.44 19.14
C GLU A 206 8.22 -15.58 17.70
N ALA A 207 9.54 -15.54 17.50
CA ALA A 207 10.15 -15.69 16.19
C ALA A 207 9.88 -17.09 15.61
N VAL A 208 9.49 -17.12 14.33
CA VAL A 208 9.20 -18.36 13.61
C VAL A 208 10.08 -18.45 12.38
N GLU A 209 10.83 -19.52 12.27
CA GLU A 209 11.58 -19.85 11.08
C GLU A 209 10.61 -20.39 10.00
N ALA A 210 10.41 -19.62 8.95
CA ALA A 210 9.54 -20.04 7.85
C ALA A 210 10.33 -20.85 6.81
N LYS A 211 9.89 -22.08 6.50
CA LYS A 211 10.53 -22.97 5.53
C LYS A 211 9.49 -23.62 4.61
N GLY A 212 9.89 -23.84 3.34
CA GLY A 212 9.02 -24.48 2.37
C GLY A 212 7.71 -23.73 2.15
N LEU A 213 6.58 -24.40 2.20
CA LEU A 213 5.27 -23.79 1.97
C LEU A 213 4.86 -22.77 3.04
N SER A 214 5.44 -22.83 4.25
CA SER A 214 5.13 -21.85 5.29
C SER A 214 5.60 -20.44 4.94
N VAL A 215 6.60 -20.28 4.07
CA VAL A 215 7.04 -18.97 3.56
C VAL A 215 5.89 -18.25 2.86
N PHE A 216 5.15 -18.93 1.99
CA PHE A 216 4.00 -18.35 1.29
C PHE A 216 2.86 -17.97 2.24
N LYS A 217 2.64 -18.77 3.28
CA LYS A 217 1.64 -18.50 4.32
C LYS A 217 1.97 -17.21 5.08
N TYR A 218 3.20 -17.08 5.56
CA TYR A 218 3.62 -15.88 6.30
C TYR A 218 3.76 -14.66 5.38
N ALA A 219 4.22 -14.83 4.14
CA ALA A 219 4.21 -13.75 3.15
C ALA A 219 2.79 -13.20 2.90
N TYR A 220 1.78 -14.07 2.85
CA TYR A 220 0.39 -13.64 2.78
C TYR A 220 -0.02 -12.85 4.03
N TYR A 221 0.41 -13.26 5.23
CA TYR A 221 0.10 -12.54 6.46
C TYR A 221 0.74 -11.14 6.48
N GLU A 222 1.97 -11.00 5.99
CA GLU A 222 2.66 -9.72 5.86
C GLU A 222 1.91 -8.75 4.92
N VAL A 223 1.54 -9.22 3.75
CA VAL A 223 0.78 -8.40 2.77
C VAL A 223 -0.61 -8.07 3.31
N ARG A 224 -1.29 -9.03 3.95
CA ARG A 224 -2.60 -8.81 4.60
C ARG A 224 -2.48 -7.75 5.70
N TYR A 225 -1.47 -7.86 6.57
CA TYR A 225 -1.22 -6.86 7.61
C TYR A 225 -1.03 -5.47 7.00
N SER A 226 -0.16 -5.32 6.01
CA SER A 226 0.09 -4.06 5.34
C SER A 226 -1.18 -3.50 4.68
N PHE A 227 -1.96 -4.36 4.02
CA PHE A 227 -3.25 -3.97 3.42
C PHE A 227 -4.25 -3.47 4.46
N LEU A 228 -4.48 -4.23 5.55
CA LEU A 228 -5.42 -3.85 6.59
C LEU A 228 -4.97 -2.60 7.34
N SER A 229 -3.67 -2.45 7.61
CA SER A 229 -3.12 -1.25 8.23
C SER A 229 -3.36 -0.02 7.36
N THR A 230 -3.16 -0.12 6.05
CA THR A 230 -3.46 0.97 5.10
C THR A 230 -4.94 1.37 5.13
N ILE A 231 -5.85 0.37 5.06
CA ILE A 231 -7.30 0.64 5.12
C ILE A 231 -7.69 1.29 6.45
N LYS A 232 -7.14 0.82 7.57
CA LYS A 232 -7.42 1.38 8.90
C LYS A 232 -6.89 2.82 9.02
N SER A 233 -5.68 3.09 8.55
CA SER A 233 -5.11 4.44 8.54
C SER A 233 -5.94 5.42 7.69
N LEU A 234 -6.42 4.97 6.52
CA LEU A 234 -7.33 5.75 5.69
C LEU A 234 -8.68 6.01 6.39
N ALA A 235 -9.21 5.02 7.11
CA ALA A 235 -10.44 5.19 7.88
C ALA A 235 -10.27 6.21 9.02
N MET A 236 -9.12 6.22 9.72
CA MET A 236 -8.78 7.24 10.73
C MET A 236 -8.71 8.63 10.09
N LEU A 237 -8.08 8.76 8.93
CA LEU A 237 -7.99 10.02 8.22
C LEU A 237 -9.37 10.57 7.86
N VAL A 238 -10.26 9.73 7.33
CA VAL A 238 -11.63 10.12 6.96
C VAL A 238 -12.47 10.49 8.18
N ARG A 239 -12.23 9.86 9.34
CA ARG A 239 -12.91 10.18 10.61
C ARG A 239 -12.36 11.43 11.30
N GLY A 240 -11.25 11.98 10.82
CA GLY A 240 -10.57 13.11 11.46
C GLY A 240 -9.87 12.74 12.78
N GLU A 241 -9.58 11.44 12.98
CA GLU A 241 -8.87 10.91 14.15
C GLU A 241 -7.34 10.96 13.95
N ALA A 242 -6.90 11.15 12.71
CA ALA A 242 -5.48 11.26 12.36
C ALA A 242 -4.93 12.66 12.72
N SER A 243 -3.74 12.67 13.29
CA SER A 243 -2.99 13.92 13.53
C SER A 243 -2.26 14.37 12.26
N LYS A 244 -1.74 15.60 12.27
CA LYS A 244 -0.88 16.08 11.16
C LYS A 244 0.38 15.25 11.01
N ASP A 245 0.80 14.59 12.09
CA ASP A 245 2.02 13.81 12.17
C ASP A 245 1.86 12.39 11.64
N ASP A 246 0.62 11.93 11.46
CA ASP A 246 0.31 10.62 10.91
C ASP A 246 0.33 10.60 9.37
N VAL A 247 0.40 11.78 8.72
CA VAL A 247 0.42 11.92 7.26
C VAL A 247 1.81 12.35 6.80
N SER A 248 2.45 11.52 5.99
CA SER A 248 3.74 11.81 5.37
C SER A 248 3.59 11.92 3.85
N GLY A 249 4.15 12.99 3.31
CA GLY A 249 4.27 13.19 1.86
C GLY A 249 5.58 12.61 1.30
N PRO A 250 5.91 12.93 0.05
CA PRO A 250 7.11 12.41 -0.59
C PRO A 250 8.42 12.74 0.16
N VAL A 251 8.49 13.91 0.81
CA VAL A 251 9.67 14.33 1.56
C VAL A 251 9.79 13.53 2.86
N GLY A 252 8.69 13.34 3.60
CA GLY A 252 8.66 12.52 4.81
C GLY A 252 8.97 11.05 4.51
N ILE A 253 8.46 10.50 3.40
CA ILE A 253 8.79 9.13 2.97
C ILE A 253 10.29 9.02 2.64
N ALA A 254 10.86 10.01 1.94
CA ALA A 254 12.29 10.01 1.65
C ALA A 254 13.12 10.06 2.93
N GLN A 255 12.69 10.83 3.94
CA GLN A 255 13.34 10.88 5.26
C GLN A 255 13.30 9.51 5.94
N VAL A 256 12.14 8.85 6.03
CA VAL A 256 12.02 7.50 6.63
C VAL A 256 12.92 6.49 5.92
N ILE A 257 13.00 6.52 4.58
CA ILE A 257 13.92 5.67 3.82
C ILE A 257 15.37 5.96 4.20
N GLY A 258 15.72 7.23 4.40
CA GLY A 258 17.06 7.67 4.81
C GLY A 258 17.43 7.18 6.21
N GLU A 259 16.55 7.38 7.18
CA GLU A 259 16.73 6.95 8.58
C GLU A 259 16.91 5.44 8.67
N VAL A 260 16.02 4.67 8.04
CA VAL A 260 16.12 3.20 8.00
C VAL A 260 17.41 2.73 7.31
N ALA A 261 17.84 3.41 6.24
CA ALA A 261 19.09 3.07 5.58
C ALA A 261 20.30 3.39 6.44
N GLU A 262 20.29 4.50 7.19
CA GLU A 262 21.36 4.90 8.11
C GLU A 262 21.46 3.91 9.28
N GLU A 263 20.33 3.55 9.90
CA GLU A 263 20.29 2.58 10.99
C GLU A 263 20.73 1.17 10.55
N ALA A 264 20.36 0.75 9.32
CA ALA A 264 20.69 -0.59 8.82
C ALA A 264 22.13 -0.72 8.29
N THR A 265 22.75 0.37 7.82
CA THR A 265 24.08 0.36 7.20
C THR A 265 25.18 -0.27 8.07
N PRO A 266 25.28 -0.01 9.40
CA PRO A 266 26.28 -0.61 10.27
C PRO A 266 26.21 -2.15 10.36
N TYR A 267 25.03 -2.73 10.09
CA TYR A 267 24.80 -4.19 10.16
C TYR A 267 25.09 -4.92 8.85
N GLY A 268 25.54 -4.20 7.84
CA GLY A 268 25.99 -4.75 6.57
C GLY A 268 24.94 -4.70 5.43
N PRO A 269 25.38 -4.98 4.20
CA PRO A 269 24.59 -4.74 2.99
C PRO A 269 23.32 -5.60 2.90
N LEU A 270 23.35 -6.82 3.47
CA LEU A 270 22.15 -7.69 3.47
C LEU A 270 21.06 -7.09 4.38
N VAL A 271 21.42 -6.64 5.58
CA VAL A 271 20.45 -6.04 6.53
C VAL A 271 19.87 -4.76 5.94
N LEU A 272 20.70 -3.92 5.33
CA LEU A 272 20.27 -2.73 4.61
C LEU A 272 19.26 -3.09 3.51
N PHE A 273 19.59 -4.08 2.68
CA PHE A 273 18.70 -4.51 1.60
C PHE A 273 17.36 -5.05 2.13
N LEU A 274 17.37 -5.86 3.19
CA LEU A 274 16.14 -6.40 3.79
C LEU A 274 15.24 -5.28 4.34
N ASN A 275 15.81 -4.28 5.01
CA ASN A 275 15.04 -3.16 5.52
C ASN A 275 14.44 -2.29 4.40
N LEU A 276 15.22 -2.00 3.35
CA LEU A 276 14.72 -1.27 2.18
C LEU A 276 13.65 -2.06 1.41
N ALA A 277 13.82 -3.38 1.29
CA ALA A 277 12.81 -4.26 0.69
C ALA A 277 11.49 -4.29 1.50
N ASN A 278 11.58 -4.23 2.84
CA ASN A 278 10.41 -4.14 3.70
C ASN A 278 9.64 -2.81 3.49
N ILE A 279 10.35 -1.69 3.39
CA ILE A 279 9.72 -0.41 3.02
C ILE A 279 9.10 -0.48 1.62
N ALA A 280 9.82 -1.05 0.65
CA ALA A 280 9.30 -1.22 -0.71
C ALA A 280 8.01 -2.06 -0.74
N MET A 281 7.95 -3.14 0.04
CA MET A 281 6.75 -3.97 0.20
C MET A 281 5.58 -3.15 0.75
N LEU A 282 5.80 -2.43 1.86
CA LEU A 282 4.78 -1.58 2.49
C LEU A 282 4.26 -0.51 1.53
N LEU A 283 5.16 0.24 0.88
CA LEU A 283 4.80 1.29 -0.06
C LEU A 283 4.10 0.74 -1.31
N SER A 284 4.48 -0.46 -1.77
CA SER A 284 3.81 -1.12 -2.90
C SER A 284 2.37 -1.48 -2.56
N VAL A 285 2.09 -2.03 -1.37
CA VAL A 285 0.73 -2.28 -0.89
C VAL A 285 -0.05 -0.96 -0.80
N ASN A 286 0.55 0.07 -0.18
CA ASN A 286 -0.09 1.38 -0.03
C ASN A 286 -0.48 1.97 -1.39
N LEU A 287 0.42 1.96 -2.36
CA LEU A 287 0.13 2.46 -3.71
C LEU A 287 -0.97 1.64 -4.39
N GLY A 288 -0.95 0.30 -4.24
CA GLY A 288 -2.02 -0.56 -4.75
C GLY A 288 -3.39 -0.23 -4.15
N VAL A 289 -3.47 -0.03 -2.84
CA VAL A 289 -4.72 0.37 -2.15
C VAL A 289 -5.17 1.76 -2.57
N LEU A 290 -4.27 2.74 -2.53
CA LEU A 290 -4.60 4.13 -2.87
C LEU A 290 -5.11 4.26 -4.30
N ASN A 291 -4.47 3.59 -5.26
CA ASN A 291 -4.90 3.61 -6.66
C ASN A 291 -6.25 2.92 -6.90
N LEU A 292 -6.69 2.02 -6.02
CA LEU A 292 -8.03 1.43 -6.09
C LEU A 292 -9.13 2.28 -5.42
N LEU A 293 -8.78 3.36 -4.72
CA LEU A 293 -9.80 4.25 -4.15
C LEU A 293 -10.63 4.92 -5.26
N PRO A 294 -11.93 5.09 -5.05
CA PRO A 294 -12.83 5.73 -6.01
C PRO A 294 -12.60 7.25 -6.09
N LEU A 295 -11.35 7.65 -6.22
CA LEU A 295 -10.96 9.06 -6.32
C LEU A 295 -10.64 9.42 -7.75
N PRO A 296 -11.15 10.55 -8.27
CA PRO A 296 -10.78 11.03 -9.59
C PRO A 296 -9.26 11.23 -9.70
N ALA A 297 -8.73 11.06 -10.91
CA ALA A 297 -7.31 11.04 -11.25
C ALA A 297 -6.52 9.77 -10.84
N LEU A 298 -7.12 8.86 -10.08
CA LEU A 298 -6.56 7.53 -9.79
C LEU A 298 -7.26 6.46 -10.64
N ASP A 299 -6.67 5.27 -10.73
CA ASP A 299 -7.24 4.13 -11.47
C ASP A 299 -8.63 3.74 -10.94
N GLY A 300 -8.82 3.77 -9.62
CA GLY A 300 -10.10 3.51 -8.97
C GLY A 300 -11.19 4.49 -9.40
N GLY A 301 -10.85 5.73 -9.67
CA GLY A 301 -11.79 6.70 -10.25
C GLY A 301 -12.25 6.30 -11.65
N ARG A 302 -11.31 5.90 -12.52
CA ARG A 302 -11.64 5.37 -13.86
C ARG A 302 -12.46 4.09 -13.77
N LEU A 303 -12.10 3.20 -12.85
CA LEU A 303 -12.81 1.96 -12.60
C LEU A 303 -14.29 2.20 -12.26
N VAL A 304 -14.61 3.23 -11.45
CA VAL A 304 -15.99 3.60 -11.12
C VAL A 304 -16.78 3.95 -12.38
N PHE A 305 -16.23 4.77 -13.28
CA PHE A 305 -16.90 5.11 -14.53
C PHE A 305 -17.15 3.88 -15.41
N MET A 306 -16.16 3.01 -15.56
CA MET A 306 -16.33 1.76 -16.33
C MET A 306 -17.30 0.77 -15.68
N LEU A 307 -17.37 0.69 -14.36
CA LEU A 307 -18.39 -0.11 -13.66
C LEU A 307 -19.79 0.44 -13.87
N ILE A 308 -19.96 1.77 -13.84
CA ILE A 308 -21.25 2.41 -14.18
C ILE A 308 -21.61 2.10 -15.63
N GLU A 309 -20.67 2.16 -16.57
CA GLU A 309 -20.90 1.78 -17.97
C GLU A 309 -21.33 0.32 -18.09
N ALA A 310 -20.64 -0.61 -17.41
CA ALA A 310 -20.96 -2.04 -17.43
C ALA A 310 -22.40 -2.31 -16.96
N VAL A 311 -22.89 -1.58 -15.96
CA VAL A 311 -24.26 -1.70 -15.45
C VAL A 311 -25.28 -1.03 -16.37
N ARG A 312 -24.96 0.14 -16.92
CA ARG A 312 -25.88 0.93 -17.77
C ARG A 312 -25.93 0.45 -19.22
N GLY A 313 -24.90 -0.29 -19.67
CA GLY A 313 -24.74 -0.67 -21.09
C GLY A 313 -24.41 0.49 -22.02
N LYS A 314 -24.07 1.67 -21.49
CA LYS A 314 -23.71 2.88 -22.29
C LYS A 314 -22.61 3.64 -21.57
N PRO A 315 -21.55 4.06 -22.29
CA PRO A 315 -20.46 4.84 -21.73
C PRO A 315 -20.93 6.21 -21.21
N ILE A 316 -20.21 6.75 -20.26
CA ILE A 316 -20.35 8.14 -19.86
C ILE A 316 -19.64 9.00 -20.91
N PRO A 317 -20.19 10.17 -21.28
CA PRO A 317 -19.52 11.05 -22.23
C PRO A 317 -18.08 11.38 -21.77
N PRO A 318 -17.06 11.18 -22.64
CA PRO A 318 -15.65 11.40 -22.29
C PRO A 318 -15.35 12.79 -21.71
N GLU A 319 -16.04 13.81 -22.19
CA GLU A 319 -15.90 15.19 -21.71
C GLU A 319 -16.27 15.30 -20.21
N LYS A 320 -17.30 14.59 -19.75
CA LYS A 320 -17.74 14.63 -18.35
C LYS A 320 -16.76 13.84 -17.46
N GLU A 321 -16.31 12.70 -17.94
CA GLU A 321 -15.30 11.90 -17.25
C GLU A 321 -14.00 12.70 -17.13
N GLY A 322 -13.52 13.31 -18.21
CA GLY A 322 -12.33 14.17 -18.22
C GLY A 322 -12.43 15.35 -17.26
N MET A 323 -13.58 16.04 -17.20
CA MET A 323 -13.79 17.13 -16.23
C MET A 323 -13.70 16.67 -14.79
N VAL A 324 -14.29 15.52 -14.44
CA VAL A 324 -14.22 14.96 -13.09
C VAL A 324 -12.79 14.56 -12.72
N HIS A 325 -12.07 13.90 -13.64
CA HIS A 325 -10.67 13.54 -13.44
C HIS A 325 -9.78 14.77 -13.31
N PHE A 326 -9.99 15.80 -14.12
CA PHE A 326 -9.23 17.06 -14.00
C PHE A 326 -9.47 17.76 -12.68
N ALA A 327 -10.72 17.85 -12.20
CA ALA A 327 -11.05 18.43 -10.91
C ALA A 327 -10.39 17.64 -9.76
N GLY A 328 -10.42 16.31 -9.82
CA GLY A 328 -9.74 15.44 -8.87
C GLY A 328 -8.23 15.62 -8.89
N PHE A 329 -7.63 15.72 -10.06
CA PHE A 329 -6.19 15.97 -10.21
C PHE A 329 -5.80 17.30 -9.54
N VAL A 330 -6.55 18.39 -9.78
CA VAL A 330 -6.29 19.68 -9.14
C VAL A 330 -6.40 19.56 -7.61
N ALA A 331 -7.43 18.87 -7.10
CA ALA A 331 -7.60 18.67 -5.66
C ALA A 331 -6.43 17.88 -5.06
N LEU A 332 -5.98 16.80 -5.73
CA LEU A 332 -4.82 16.01 -5.28
C LEU A 332 -3.52 16.83 -5.33
N MET A 333 -3.33 17.68 -6.34
CA MET A 333 -2.16 18.57 -6.42
C MET A 333 -2.15 19.58 -5.26
N VAL A 334 -3.29 20.17 -4.91
CA VAL A 334 -3.40 21.08 -3.76
C VAL A 334 -3.09 20.34 -2.46
N LEU A 335 -3.65 19.13 -2.29
CA LEU A 335 -3.36 18.28 -1.12
C LEU A 335 -1.86 17.94 -1.05
N MET A 336 -1.26 17.56 -2.16
CA MET A 336 0.18 17.23 -2.22
C MET A 336 1.05 18.42 -1.82
N VAL A 337 0.74 19.63 -2.30
CA VAL A 337 1.47 20.85 -1.90
C VAL A 337 1.32 21.10 -0.39
N PHE A 338 0.12 20.92 0.16
CA PHE A 338 -0.12 21.09 1.60
C PHE A 338 0.68 20.06 2.43
N VAL A 339 0.63 18.78 2.05
CA VAL A 339 1.37 17.72 2.76
C VAL A 339 2.87 17.93 2.65
N MET A 340 3.37 18.29 1.46
CA MET A 340 4.79 18.58 1.26
C MET A 340 5.25 19.80 2.07
N TYR A 341 4.43 20.84 2.19
CA TYR A 341 4.71 21.97 3.07
C TYR A 341 4.85 21.50 4.53
N ASN A 342 3.93 20.66 4.99
CA ASN A 342 3.97 20.10 6.35
C ASN A 342 5.23 19.26 6.59
N ASP A 343 5.61 18.39 5.63
CA ASP A 343 6.86 17.62 5.69
C ASP A 343 8.08 18.54 5.84
N ILE A 344 8.15 19.60 5.02
CA ILE A 344 9.28 20.54 5.05
C ILE A 344 9.33 21.27 6.41
N VAL A 345 8.19 21.72 6.94
CA VAL A 345 8.16 22.38 8.26
C VAL A 345 8.70 21.45 9.35
N ARG A 346 8.38 20.15 9.31
CA ARG A 346 8.91 19.18 10.27
C ARG A 346 10.43 18.99 10.20
N LEU A 347 11.05 19.19 9.04
CA LEU A 347 12.51 19.10 8.92
C LEU A 347 13.24 20.23 9.65
N PHE A 348 12.56 21.33 9.95
CA PHE A 348 13.13 22.52 10.60
C PHE A 348 12.57 22.76 12.02
N ALA A 349 11.64 21.93 12.49
CA ALA A 349 11.09 21.96 13.84
C ALA A 349 11.85 21.02 14.78
#